data_93494bba2d382d5cc05d3c3f31640604
#
_entry.id   93494bba2d382d5cc05d3c3f31640604
#
_cell.length_a   1.000
_cell.length_b   1.000
_cell.length_c   1.000
_cell.angle_alpha   90.00
_cell.angle_beta   90.00
_cell.angle_gamma   90.00
#
_symmetry.space_group_name_H-M   'P 1'
#
loop_
_entity.id
_entity.type
_entity.pdbx_description
1 polymer ?
#
loop_
_entity_poly.entity_id
_entity_poly.type
_entity_poly.pdbx_seq_one_letter_code
_entity_poly.pdbx_strand_id
1 'polypeptide(L)'
;MPFKRRRTGPMPDPEVMMKPMPSRRLFVLRMLRSAAIAAGVIGGGLIIGMLGYHELGRMGWGESFYYSSMILSGEGPPPDPQPLSALQVSHLHVFAGFYALFSGVTFITMVGVLFAPALHRFLHRFHLEIAVHDEAPGEGD
;
A
#
# COMPACT_ATOMS: atom_id res chain seq x y z
N MET A 1 9.36 45.26 -40.82
CA MET A 1 9.12 44.52 -39.59
C MET A 1 10.39 43.76 -39.23
N PRO A 2 11.06 44.00 -38.07
CA PRO A 2 12.32 43.34 -37.74
C PRO A 2 12.05 41.95 -37.15
N PHE A 3 12.67 40.96 -37.77
CA PHE A 3 12.65 39.56 -37.37
C PHE A 3 13.35 39.42 -36.02
N LYS A 4 12.58 39.09 -34.94
CA LYS A 4 13.06 38.92 -33.59
C LYS A 4 13.85 37.59 -33.53
N ARG A 5 15.20 37.66 -33.58
CA ARG A 5 16.08 36.52 -33.39
C ARG A 5 15.73 35.83 -32.05
N ARG A 6 15.26 34.57 -32.11
CA ARG A 6 15.14 33.72 -30.94
C ARG A 6 16.54 33.60 -30.30
N ARG A 7 16.68 34.06 -29.07
CA ARG A 7 17.85 33.77 -28.26
C ARG A 7 17.89 32.28 -28.05
N THR A 8 18.80 31.60 -28.72
CA THR A 8 19.21 30.24 -28.35
C THR A 8 19.89 30.36 -26.99
N GLY A 9 19.18 29.97 -25.93
CA GLY A 9 19.79 29.78 -24.61
C GLY A 9 20.92 28.75 -24.72
N PRO A 10 21.91 28.81 -23.81
CA PRO A 10 22.98 27.79 -23.80
C PRO A 10 22.35 26.42 -23.75
N MET A 11 22.82 25.50 -24.61
CA MET A 11 22.41 24.09 -24.54
C MET A 11 22.64 23.59 -23.13
N PRO A 12 21.66 22.92 -22.52
CA PRO A 12 21.87 22.31 -21.21
C PRO A 12 23.01 21.31 -21.31
N ASP A 13 23.93 21.38 -20.35
CA ASP A 13 25.09 20.51 -20.28
C ASP A 13 24.68 19.04 -20.42
N PRO A 14 25.36 18.25 -21.27
CA PRO A 14 25.02 16.83 -21.49
C PRO A 14 25.10 15.99 -20.20
N GLU A 15 25.81 16.46 -19.18
CA GLU A 15 25.82 15.82 -17.84
C GLU A 15 24.48 15.92 -17.08
N VAL A 16 23.66 16.93 -17.39
CA VAL A 16 22.33 17.08 -16.75
C VAL A 16 21.30 16.10 -17.33
N MET A 17 21.55 15.60 -18.54
CA MET A 17 20.63 14.65 -19.21
C MET A 17 20.83 13.18 -18.80
N MET A 18 21.95 12.85 -18.16
CA MET A 18 22.22 11.47 -17.73
C MET A 18 22.04 11.33 -16.22
N LYS A 19 20.83 11.49 -15.70
CA LYS A 19 20.50 10.89 -14.39
C LYS A 19 20.51 9.38 -14.56
N PRO A 20 21.51 8.66 -13.96
CA PRO A 20 21.56 7.22 -14.08
C PRO A 20 20.27 6.63 -13.53
N MET A 21 19.61 5.79 -14.31
CA MET A 21 18.45 5.03 -13.86
C MET A 21 18.83 4.31 -12.56
N PRO A 22 18.01 4.38 -11.51
CA PRO A 22 18.31 3.72 -10.25
C PRO A 22 18.59 2.24 -10.51
N SER A 23 19.74 1.76 -10.06
CA SER A 23 20.18 0.39 -10.28
C SER A 23 19.10 -0.57 -9.79
N ARG A 24 18.90 -1.69 -10.50
CA ARG A 24 17.89 -2.73 -10.14
C ARG A 24 17.99 -3.12 -8.66
N ARG A 25 19.18 -3.07 -8.08
CA ARG A 25 19.44 -3.35 -6.65
C ARG A 25 18.76 -2.35 -5.72
N LEU A 26 18.80 -1.05 -6.03
CA LEU A 26 18.14 -0.01 -5.22
C LEU A 26 16.62 -0.13 -5.28
N PHE A 27 16.08 -0.51 -6.42
CA PHE A 27 14.64 -0.77 -6.56
C PHE A 27 14.20 -1.97 -5.71
N VAL A 28 14.93 -3.09 -5.79
CA VAL A 28 14.65 -4.30 -5.01
C VAL A 28 14.76 -4.01 -3.51
N LEU A 29 15.78 -3.28 -3.06
CA LEU A 29 15.92 -2.90 -1.66
C LEU A 29 14.77 -2.03 -1.15
N ARG A 30 14.32 -1.07 -1.94
CA ARG A 30 13.14 -0.25 -1.58
C ARG A 30 11.89 -1.08 -1.49
N MET A 31 11.69 -2.00 -2.43
CA MET A 31 10.54 -2.92 -2.44
C MET A 31 10.57 -3.87 -1.24
N LEU A 32 11.71 -4.44 -0.92
CA LEU A 32 11.90 -5.30 0.27
C LEU A 32 11.65 -4.53 1.57
N ARG A 33 12.13 -3.29 1.67
CA ARG A 33 11.88 -2.44 2.83
C ARG A 33 10.38 -2.15 3.00
N SER A 34 9.69 -1.78 1.93
CA SER A 34 8.23 -1.54 1.97
C SER A 34 7.47 -2.81 2.35
N ALA A 35 7.85 -3.96 1.80
CA ALA A 35 7.26 -5.25 2.14
C ALA A 35 7.51 -5.63 3.61
N ALA A 36 8.71 -5.39 4.13
CA ALA A 36 9.04 -5.64 5.53
C ALA A 36 8.23 -4.75 6.49
N ILE A 37 8.05 -3.47 6.16
CA ILE A 37 7.21 -2.55 6.94
C ILE A 37 5.75 -3.02 6.92
N ALA A 38 5.21 -3.34 5.74
CA ALA A 38 3.85 -3.85 5.61
C ALA A 38 3.64 -5.14 6.40
N ALA A 39 4.57 -6.11 6.29
CA ALA A 39 4.53 -7.35 7.04
C ALA A 39 4.61 -7.12 8.55
N GLY A 40 5.45 -6.17 9.00
CA GLY A 40 5.56 -5.80 10.41
C GLY A 40 4.28 -5.21 10.97
N VAL A 41 3.62 -4.32 10.24
CA VAL A 41 2.35 -3.69 10.66
C VAL A 41 1.21 -4.71 10.65
N ILE A 42 1.10 -5.54 9.61
CA ILE A 42 0.10 -6.60 9.52
C ILE A 42 0.32 -7.63 10.62
N GLY A 43 1.56 -8.06 10.83
CA GLY A 43 1.92 -9.00 11.90
C GLY A 43 1.62 -8.45 13.30
N GLY A 44 1.94 -7.18 13.55
CA GLY A 44 1.58 -6.50 14.79
C GLY A 44 0.07 -6.42 15.02
N GLY A 45 -0.68 -6.04 13.99
CA GLY A 45 -2.15 -6.05 14.03
C GLY A 45 -2.70 -7.44 14.34
N LEU A 46 -2.15 -8.47 13.70
CA LEU A 46 -2.56 -9.87 13.92
C LEU A 46 -2.30 -10.30 15.36
N ILE A 47 -1.14 -9.97 15.94
CA ILE A 47 -0.80 -10.27 17.34
C ILE A 47 -1.77 -9.60 18.30
N ILE A 48 -2.08 -8.31 18.08
CA ILE A 48 -3.05 -7.57 18.90
C ILE A 48 -4.43 -8.23 18.82
N GLY A 49 -4.88 -8.60 17.62
CA GLY A 49 -6.14 -9.31 17.44
C GLY A 49 -6.14 -10.66 18.17
N MET A 50 -5.11 -11.47 17.98
CA MET A 50 -4.98 -12.78 18.65
C MET A 50 -5.05 -12.66 20.17
N LEU A 51 -4.34 -11.70 20.74
CA LEU A 51 -4.37 -11.46 22.20
C LEU A 51 -5.77 -11.07 22.66
N GLY A 52 -6.42 -10.15 21.96
CA GLY A 52 -7.78 -9.72 22.30
C GLY A 52 -8.80 -10.85 22.23
N TYR A 53 -8.78 -11.67 21.18
CA TYR A 53 -9.67 -12.82 21.05
C TYR A 53 -9.35 -13.94 22.05
N HIS A 54 -8.09 -14.17 22.34
CA HIS A 54 -7.68 -15.14 23.34
C HIS A 54 -8.18 -14.77 24.75
N GLU A 55 -7.97 -13.51 25.15
CA GLU A 55 -8.31 -13.05 26.51
C GLU A 55 -9.81 -12.79 26.68
N LEU A 56 -10.44 -12.05 25.75
CA LEU A 56 -11.84 -11.65 25.87
C LEU A 56 -12.80 -12.75 25.40
N GLY A 57 -12.42 -13.48 24.33
CA GLY A 57 -13.21 -14.58 23.77
C GLY A 57 -12.95 -15.93 24.42
N ARG A 58 -11.91 -16.05 25.27
CA ARG A 58 -11.44 -17.31 25.84
C ARG A 58 -11.16 -18.39 24.80
N MET A 59 -10.73 -17.97 23.63
CA MET A 59 -10.46 -18.83 22.49
C MET A 59 -9.07 -19.45 22.57
N GLY A 60 -8.90 -20.63 21.97
CA GLY A 60 -7.58 -21.19 21.72
C GLY A 60 -6.74 -20.31 20.77
N TRP A 61 -5.42 -20.44 20.80
CA TRP A 61 -4.52 -19.64 19.96
C TRP A 61 -4.80 -19.78 18.45
N GLY A 62 -5.10 -21.00 17.99
CA GLY A 62 -5.44 -21.24 16.58
C GLY A 62 -6.73 -20.57 16.17
N GLU A 63 -7.75 -20.59 17.03
CA GLU A 63 -9.02 -19.94 16.81
C GLU A 63 -8.87 -18.42 16.85
N SER A 64 -8.14 -17.87 17.82
CA SER A 64 -7.80 -16.46 17.91
C SER A 64 -7.04 -15.95 16.66
N PHE A 65 -6.14 -16.77 16.12
CA PHE A 65 -5.47 -16.49 14.85
C PHE A 65 -6.47 -16.43 13.69
N TYR A 66 -7.37 -17.41 13.59
CA TYR A 66 -8.40 -17.47 12.56
C TYR A 66 -9.30 -16.23 12.58
N TYR A 67 -9.87 -15.89 13.75
CA TYR A 67 -10.73 -14.71 13.92
C TYR A 67 -10.01 -13.41 13.59
N SER A 68 -8.78 -13.25 14.06
CA SER A 68 -7.98 -12.06 13.79
C SER A 68 -7.63 -11.91 12.32
N SER A 69 -7.29 -13.02 11.64
CA SER A 69 -6.97 -13.00 10.22
C SER A 69 -8.17 -12.67 9.33
N MET A 70 -9.35 -13.22 9.67
CA MET A 70 -10.60 -12.94 8.94
C MET A 70 -10.98 -11.45 9.00
N ILE A 71 -10.88 -10.83 10.17
CA ILE A 71 -11.17 -9.41 10.31
C ILE A 71 -10.09 -8.55 9.66
N LEU A 72 -8.81 -8.93 9.81
CA LEU A 72 -7.71 -8.18 9.22
C LEU A 72 -7.72 -8.22 7.68
N SER A 73 -8.18 -9.32 7.08
CA SER A 73 -8.37 -9.44 5.63
C SER A 73 -9.61 -8.71 5.10
N GLY A 74 -10.53 -8.30 5.97
CA GLY A 74 -11.76 -7.60 5.60
C GLY A 74 -12.93 -8.53 5.26
N GLU A 75 -12.84 -9.84 5.53
CA GLU A 75 -13.94 -10.78 5.30
C GLU A 75 -15.08 -10.63 6.32
N GLY A 76 -14.78 -10.04 7.46
CA GLY A 76 -15.76 -9.81 8.52
C GLY A 76 -15.65 -10.79 9.68
N PRO A 77 -16.42 -10.54 10.77
CA PRO A 77 -16.36 -11.38 11.96
C PRO A 77 -16.99 -12.75 11.69
N PRO A 78 -16.31 -13.85 12.04
CA PRO A 78 -16.92 -15.17 12.07
C PRO A 78 -18.02 -15.26 13.14
N PRO A 79 -18.86 -16.32 13.13
CA PRO A 79 -19.87 -16.54 14.16
C PRO A 79 -19.28 -16.54 15.58
N ASP A 80 -20.05 -16.05 16.55
CA ASP A 80 -19.60 -15.98 17.94
C ASP A 80 -19.15 -17.35 18.48
N PRO A 81 -18.04 -17.38 19.23
CA PRO A 81 -17.57 -18.61 19.86
C PRO A 81 -18.53 -19.06 20.96
N GLN A 82 -18.63 -20.36 21.15
CA GLN A 82 -19.51 -21.03 22.12
C GLN A 82 -18.95 -21.07 23.53
N PRO A 83 -19.81 -21.23 24.54
CA PRO A 83 -20.88 -20.36 25.00
C PRO A 83 -20.32 -19.29 25.94
N LEU A 84 -20.39 -18.05 25.52
CA LEU A 84 -19.99 -16.90 26.36
C LEU A 84 -21.19 -16.34 27.12
N SER A 85 -20.94 -15.75 28.31
CA SER A 85 -21.96 -14.95 28.98
C SER A 85 -22.30 -13.70 28.19
N ALA A 86 -23.49 -13.15 28.36
CA ALA A 86 -23.91 -11.93 27.64
C ALA A 86 -22.94 -10.76 27.83
N LEU A 87 -22.31 -10.63 28.99
CA LEU A 87 -21.33 -9.59 29.28
C LEU A 87 -20.02 -9.80 28.51
N GLN A 88 -19.56 -11.05 28.42
CA GLN A 88 -18.34 -11.41 27.66
C GLN A 88 -18.56 -11.16 26.16
N VAL A 89 -19.71 -11.55 25.62
CA VAL A 89 -20.09 -11.27 24.23
C VAL A 89 -20.05 -9.76 23.95
N SER A 90 -20.59 -8.95 24.87
CA SER A 90 -20.58 -7.50 24.72
C SER A 90 -19.17 -6.91 24.66
N HIS A 91 -18.26 -7.33 25.55
CA HIS A 91 -16.88 -6.87 25.54
C HIS A 91 -16.13 -7.34 24.29
N LEU A 92 -16.37 -8.58 23.85
CA LEU A 92 -15.79 -9.13 22.64
C LEU A 92 -16.25 -8.36 21.40
N HIS A 93 -17.53 -8.05 21.29
CA HIS A 93 -18.07 -7.28 20.15
C HIS A 93 -17.53 -5.85 20.12
N VAL A 94 -17.36 -5.19 21.26
CA VAL A 94 -16.75 -3.86 21.33
C VAL A 94 -15.30 -3.94 20.85
N PHE A 95 -14.52 -4.90 21.35
CA PHE A 95 -13.15 -5.11 20.89
C PHE A 95 -13.11 -5.42 19.38
N ALA A 96 -13.92 -6.34 18.92
CA ALA A 96 -13.99 -6.74 17.50
C ALA A 96 -14.34 -5.56 16.59
N GLY A 97 -15.25 -4.68 17.01
CA GLY A 97 -15.61 -3.48 16.28
C GLY A 97 -14.44 -2.50 16.12
N PHE A 98 -13.75 -2.17 17.21
CA PHE A 98 -12.55 -1.32 17.15
C PHE A 98 -11.43 -1.97 16.35
N TYR A 99 -11.23 -3.27 16.53
CA TYR A 99 -10.22 -4.03 15.80
C TYR A 99 -10.53 -4.05 14.30
N ALA A 100 -11.78 -4.20 13.90
CA ALA A 100 -12.20 -4.18 12.50
C ALA A 100 -11.98 -2.81 11.84
N LEU A 101 -12.31 -1.71 12.53
CA LEU A 101 -12.04 -0.35 12.04
C LEU A 101 -10.55 -0.10 11.85
N PHE A 102 -9.74 -0.46 12.85
CA PHE A 102 -8.28 -0.36 12.78
C PHE A 102 -7.71 -1.21 11.65
N SER A 103 -8.17 -2.46 11.53
CA SER A 103 -7.72 -3.43 10.53
C SER A 103 -8.04 -2.97 9.12
N GLY A 104 -9.24 -2.45 8.87
CA GLY A 104 -9.65 -1.96 7.55
C GLY A 104 -8.75 -0.82 7.05
N VAL A 105 -8.51 0.19 7.90
CA VAL A 105 -7.61 1.31 7.56
C VAL A 105 -6.18 0.82 7.36
N THR A 106 -5.69 -0.04 8.23
CA THR A 106 -4.34 -0.60 8.18
C THR A 106 -4.13 -1.41 6.91
N PHE A 107 -5.05 -2.30 6.58
CA PHE A 107 -4.96 -3.15 5.39
C PHE A 107 -4.90 -2.33 4.11
N ILE A 108 -5.82 -1.38 3.92
CA ILE A 108 -5.86 -0.51 2.74
C ILE A 108 -4.57 0.31 2.63
N THR A 109 -4.10 0.86 3.74
CA THR A 109 -2.86 1.65 3.78
C THR A 109 -1.65 0.80 3.40
N MET A 110 -1.54 -0.42 3.91
CA MET A 110 -0.42 -1.32 3.63
C MET A 110 -0.43 -1.82 2.19
N VAL A 111 -1.60 -2.11 1.63
CA VAL A 111 -1.76 -2.40 0.20
C VAL A 111 -1.28 -1.21 -0.63
N GLY A 112 -1.68 0.02 -0.29
CA GLY A 112 -1.21 1.24 -0.95
C GLY A 112 0.31 1.39 -0.90
N VAL A 113 0.93 1.21 0.27
CA VAL A 113 2.38 1.28 0.46
C VAL A 113 3.12 0.22 -0.35
N LEU A 114 2.57 -1.01 -0.41
CA LEU A 114 3.16 -2.12 -1.16
C LEU A 114 3.13 -1.85 -2.67
N PHE A 115 2.02 -1.33 -3.18
CA PHE A 115 1.85 -1.05 -4.61
C PHE A 115 2.41 0.30 -5.07
N ALA A 116 2.70 1.23 -4.16
CA ALA A 116 3.22 2.57 -4.49
C ALA A 116 4.43 2.54 -5.45
N PRO A 117 5.48 1.71 -5.26
CA PRO A 117 6.61 1.68 -6.19
C PRO A 117 6.25 1.09 -7.57
N ALA A 118 5.29 0.17 -7.62
CA ALA A 118 4.80 -0.41 -8.87
C ALA A 118 3.94 0.60 -9.66
N LEU A 119 3.02 1.29 -8.98
CA LEU A 119 2.18 2.34 -9.56
C LEU A 119 3.00 3.52 -10.08
N HIS A 120 4.00 3.98 -9.33
CA HIS A 120 4.88 5.06 -9.77
C HIS A 120 5.63 4.69 -11.05
N ARG A 121 6.11 3.45 -11.17
CA ARG A 121 6.79 2.97 -12.38
C ARG A 121 5.83 2.85 -13.56
N PHE A 122 4.59 2.43 -13.32
CA PHE A 122 3.55 2.30 -14.34
C PHE A 122 3.14 3.67 -14.89
N LEU A 123 2.82 4.62 -14.00
CA LEU A 123 2.46 6.00 -14.37
C LEU A 123 3.57 6.72 -15.13
N HIS A 124 4.84 6.50 -14.76
CA HIS A 124 5.96 7.11 -15.47
C HIS A 124 6.10 6.61 -16.91
N ARG A 125 5.73 5.36 -17.19
CA ARG A 125 5.69 4.83 -18.56
C ARG A 125 4.58 5.46 -19.39
N PHE A 126 3.39 5.62 -18.83
CA PHE A 126 2.26 6.24 -19.53
C PHE A 126 2.49 7.71 -19.88
N HIS A 127 3.13 8.49 -19.00
CA HIS A 127 3.45 9.89 -19.27
C HIS A 127 4.45 10.06 -20.43
N LEU A 128 5.37 9.11 -20.59
CA LEU A 128 6.33 9.14 -21.70
C LEU A 128 5.66 8.80 -23.05
N GLU A 129 4.70 7.89 -23.08
CA GLU A 129 3.97 7.53 -24.31
C GLU A 129 3.06 8.67 -24.79
N ILE A 130 2.41 9.40 -23.89
CA ILE A 130 1.54 10.55 -24.23
C ILE A 130 2.39 11.70 -24.75
N ALA A 131 3.53 12.02 -24.15
CA ALA A 131 4.42 13.07 -24.58
C ALA A 131 5.03 12.81 -25.98
N VAL A 132 5.32 11.57 -26.32
CA VAL A 132 5.83 11.18 -27.65
C VAL A 132 4.74 11.29 -28.74
N HIS A 133 3.48 11.09 -28.39
CA HIS A 133 2.36 11.20 -29.34
C HIS A 133 1.99 12.66 -29.68
N ASP A 134 2.22 13.58 -28.73
CA ASP A 134 1.96 15.02 -28.94
C ASP A 134 3.07 15.72 -29.75
N GLU A 135 4.27 15.15 -29.86
CA GLU A 135 5.40 15.68 -30.61
C GLU A 135 5.52 15.13 -32.06
N ALA A 136 4.63 14.26 -32.50
CA ALA A 136 4.58 13.87 -33.90
C ALA A 136 4.08 15.05 -34.73
N PRO A 137 4.94 15.73 -35.54
CA PRO A 137 4.48 16.77 -36.42
C PRO A 137 3.53 16.15 -37.43
N GLY A 138 2.32 16.74 -37.56
CA GLY A 138 1.41 16.39 -38.61
C GLY A 138 2.10 16.58 -39.96
N GLU A 139 2.53 15.50 -40.59
CA GLU A 139 2.75 15.41 -42.01
C GLU A 139 1.36 15.52 -42.67
N GLY A 140 1.04 16.69 -43.02
CA GLY A 140 -0.16 17.00 -43.76
C GLY A 140 0.16 18.05 -44.80
N ASP A 141 0.24 17.61 -46.08
CA ASP A 141 0.05 18.29 -47.36
C ASP A 141 0.84 19.58 -47.64
#